data_b803389f06aa4ad780348bcdd958c9ee
#
_entry.id   b803389f06aa4ad780348bcdd958c9ee
#
_cell.length_a   1.000
_cell.length_b   1.000
_cell.length_c   1.000
_cell.angle_alpha   90.00
_cell.angle_beta   90.00
_cell.angle_gamma   90.00
#
_symmetry.space_group_name_H-M   'P 1'
#
loop_
_entity.id
_entity.type
_entity.pdbx_description
1 polymer ?
#
loop_
_entity_poly.entity_id
_entity_poly.type
_entity_poly.pdbx_seq_one_letter_code
_entity_poly.pdbx_strand_id
1 'polypeptide(L)'
;MSFTPSHIKLYQNGELKQRAETAFQILQSCKSCPHNCKIDRTNNEFGFCRSGNLPIVSSYTAHYGEEPVLSGTRGAGNIFFGNCNLRCMFCQNFEISQNWKVEREHEISSEQLAQIMIELQKRNCHNIGLVSPTHFSATILKSIYLAVEKGLSLPIIYNTNGYDSVEMLKLYNSVIDIYLPDLKYGDNQSAKTYSKIDYYFDEAKKAIKEMFNQVGDELVYDGDVVVRGLIIRHLVLPNGLAESEKVFKFIAEELSRHVHISLMSQYYPSNKASNDILINRPLRESEYEKTIELMEKYGLYNGWIQEVESSESYRPYFSEDRVNPFKDYKSSSSSFPKEGT
;
A
#
# COMPACT_ATOMS: atom_id res chain seq x y z
N MET A 1 3.81 28.15 4.10
CA MET A 1 3.89 27.86 2.64
C MET A 1 3.18 26.53 2.43
N SER A 2 2.31 26.40 1.44
CA SER A 2 1.70 25.11 1.13
C SER A 2 2.76 24.12 0.64
N PHE A 3 2.60 22.87 0.96
CA PHE A 3 3.49 21.81 0.50
C PHE A 3 3.47 21.69 -1.03
N THR A 4 4.62 21.52 -1.65
CA THR A 4 4.75 21.24 -3.08
C THR A 4 5.24 19.82 -3.26
N PRO A 5 4.45 18.93 -3.90
CA PRO A 5 4.84 17.54 -4.15
C PRO A 5 6.15 17.43 -4.94
N SER A 6 6.96 16.47 -4.56
CA SER A 6 8.33 16.35 -5.09
C SER A 6 8.37 16.07 -6.60
N HIS A 7 7.37 15.35 -7.13
CA HIS A 7 7.26 15.00 -8.55
C HIS A 7 7.12 16.22 -9.49
N ILE A 8 6.64 17.36 -8.99
CA ILE A 8 6.51 18.59 -9.80
C ILE A 8 7.89 19.08 -10.26
N LYS A 9 8.88 19.06 -9.37
CA LYS A 9 10.25 19.44 -9.71
C LYS A 9 10.87 18.50 -10.75
N LEU A 10 10.62 17.21 -10.61
CA LEU A 10 11.10 16.19 -11.57
C LEU A 10 10.44 16.35 -12.95
N TYR A 11 9.19 16.78 -12.99
CA TYR A 11 8.50 17.09 -14.24
C TYR A 11 9.11 18.31 -14.92
N GLN A 12 9.33 19.40 -14.18
CA GLN A 12 9.87 20.66 -14.71
C GLN A 12 11.28 20.51 -15.30
N ASN A 13 12.12 19.65 -14.75
CA ASN A 13 13.46 19.40 -15.25
C ASN A 13 13.55 18.25 -16.29
N GLY A 14 12.41 17.64 -16.66
CA GLY A 14 12.32 16.57 -17.66
C GLY A 14 12.70 15.16 -17.15
N GLU A 15 13.13 15.04 -15.89
CA GLU A 15 13.59 13.79 -15.31
C GLU A 15 12.45 12.76 -15.12
N LEU A 16 11.24 13.24 -14.76
CA LEU A 16 10.09 12.35 -14.59
C LEU A 16 9.75 11.56 -15.86
N LYS A 17 9.87 12.21 -17.04
CA LYS A 17 9.67 11.56 -18.33
C LYS A 17 10.70 10.46 -18.59
N GLN A 18 11.97 10.75 -18.37
CA GLN A 18 13.06 9.76 -18.58
C GLN A 18 12.88 8.55 -17.67
N ARG A 19 12.50 8.77 -16.40
CA ARG A 19 12.25 7.68 -15.45
C ARG A 19 11.05 6.82 -15.85
N ALA A 20 9.99 7.44 -16.38
CA ALA A 20 8.82 6.72 -16.90
C ALA A 20 9.18 5.84 -18.10
N GLU A 21 10.01 6.35 -19.01
CA GLU A 21 10.51 5.60 -20.17
C GLU A 21 11.42 4.43 -19.74
N THR A 22 12.34 4.67 -18.81
CA THR A 22 13.22 3.64 -18.23
C THR A 22 12.41 2.54 -17.53
N ALA A 23 11.41 2.93 -16.72
CA ALA A 23 10.53 1.99 -16.03
C ALA A 23 9.76 1.12 -17.03
N PHE A 24 9.26 1.68 -18.12
CA PHE A 24 8.53 0.92 -19.13
C PHE A 24 9.41 -0.12 -19.82
N GLN A 25 10.70 0.16 -20.06
CA GLN A 25 11.65 -0.81 -20.62
C GLN A 25 11.85 -2.04 -19.73
N ILE A 26 11.68 -1.91 -18.39
CA ILE A 26 11.75 -3.02 -17.44
C ILE A 26 10.70 -4.10 -17.75
N LEU A 27 9.58 -3.75 -18.38
CA LEU A 27 8.51 -4.68 -18.74
C LEU A 27 8.89 -5.65 -19.87
N GLN A 28 9.87 -5.32 -20.72
CA GLN A 28 10.36 -6.20 -21.80
C GLN A 28 11.09 -7.43 -21.26
N SER A 29 11.62 -7.33 -20.02
CA SER A 29 12.15 -8.46 -19.25
C SER A 29 11.80 -8.22 -17.79
N CYS A 30 10.56 -8.48 -17.42
CA CYS A 30 9.89 -7.99 -16.22
C CYS A 30 10.68 -8.23 -14.92
N LYS A 31 11.05 -7.11 -14.27
CA LYS A 31 11.72 -7.02 -12.97
C LYS A 31 10.99 -6.03 -12.03
N SER A 32 9.71 -5.77 -12.27
CA SER A 32 8.94 -4.79 -11.47
C SER A 32 8.80 -5.16 -9.99
N CYS A 33 9.01 -6.43 -9.64
CA CYS A 33 9.02 -6.93 -8.26
C CYS A 33 10.03 -8.05 -8.09
N PRO A 34 10.32 -8.52 -6.86
CA PRO A 34 11.32 -9.55 -6.58
C PRO A 34 11.05 -10.92 -7.22
N HIS A 35 9.85 -11.19 -7.75
CA HIS A 35 9.62 -12.39 -8.57
C HIS A 35 10.55 -12.46 -9.78
N ASN A 36 10.98 -11.32 -10.32
CA ASN A 36 11.94 -11.25 -11.42
C ASN A 36 11.61 -12.24 -12.55
N CYS A 37 10.38 -12.19 -13.04
CA CYS A 37 9.81 -13.18 -13.96
C CYS A 37 10.53 -13.25 -15.31
N LYS A 38 11.21 -12.17 -15.71
CA LYS A 38 11.95 -12.03 -17.00
C LYS A 38 11.10 -12.27 -18.26
N ILE A 39 9.79 -12.22 -18.13
CA ILE A 39 8.84 -12.30 -19.24
C ILE A 39 8.71 -10.94 -19.94
N ASP A 40 8.30 -10.94 -21.20
CA ASP A 40 7.96 -9.72 -21.93
C ASP A 40 6.49 -9.36 -21.79
N ARG A 41 6.19 -8.49 -20.82
CA ARG A 41 4.82 -8.02 -20.58
C ARG A 41 4.30 -7.08 -21.69
N THR A 42 5.18 -6.53 -22.50
CA THR A 42 4.76 -5.69 -23.64
C THR A 42 4.20 -6.54 -24.78
N ASN A 43 4.56 -7.82 -24.84
CA ASN A 43 4.05 -8.82 -25.77
C ASN A 43 2.97 -9.74 -25.17
N ASN A 44 2.23 -9.26 -24.14
CA ASN A 44 1.15 -10.01 -23.48
C ASN A 44 1.59 -11.32 -22.79
N GLU A 45 2.85 -11.43 -22.36
CA GLU A 45 3.27 -12.51 -21.47
C GLU A 45 2.88 -12.22 -20.03
N PHE A 46 2.47 -13.25 -19.29
CA PHE A 46 1.95 -13.12 -17.93
C PHE A 46 2.78 -13.93 -16.94
N GLY A 47 3.35 -13.23 -15.95
CA GLY A 47 4.07 -13.85 -14.84
C GLY A 47 3.16 -14.22 -13.66
N PHE A 48 3.74 -14.28 -12.48
CA PHE A 48 3.05 -14.61 -11.24
C PHE A 48 1.84 -13.71 -10.97
N CYS A 49 1.97 -12.39 -11.17
CA CYS A 49 0.90 -11.42 -10.93
C CYS A 49 -0.25 -11.48 -11.94
N ARG A 50 -0.11 -12.20 -13.05
CA ARG A 50 -1.11 -12.32 -14.13
C ARG A 50 -1.49 -10.98 -14.79
N SER A 51 -0.59 -10.01 -14.80
CA SER A 51 -0.81 -8.67 -15.33
C SER A 51 0.03 -8.40 -16.57
N GLY A 52 -0.55 -7.71 -17.54
CA GLY A 52 0.10 -7.20 -18.75
C GLY A 52 0.78 -5.85 -18.51
N ASN A 53 0.96 -5.06 -19.56
CA ASN A 53 1.53 -3.72 -19.50
C ASN A 53 0.48 -2.63 -19.19
N LEU A 54 -0.81 -2.92 -19.31
CA LEU A 54 -1.88 -1.99 -18.97
C LEU A 54 -2.27 -2.14 -17.49
N PRO A 55 -2.46 -1.03 -16.75
CA PRO A 55 -2.94 -1.09 -15.38
C PRO A 55 -4.40 -1.55 -15.34
N ILE A 56 -4.72 -2.36 -14.34
CA ILE A 56 -6.09 -2.75 -14.02
C ILE A 56 -6.54 -1.90 -12.84
N VAL A 57 -7.60 -1.12 -13.00
CA VAL A 57 -8.19 -0.32 -11.92
C VAL A 57 -9.53 -0.93 -11.53
N SER A 58 -9.56 -1.61 -10.39
CA SER A 58 -10.76 -2.27 -9.88
C SER A 58 -11.75 -1.29 -9.25
N SER A 59 -11.23 -0.22 -8.64
CA SER A 59 -12.03 0.84 -8.01
C SER A 59 -11.18 2.09 -7.79
N TYR A 60 -11.82 3.26 -7.70
CA TYR A 60 -11.20 4.50 -7.20
C TYR A 60 -12.23 5.37 -6.48
N THR A 61 -11.86 5.86 -5.30
CA THR A 61 -12.79 6.61 -4.44
C THR A 61 -12.05 7.48 -3.42
N ALA A 62 -12.74 8.48 -2.86
CA ALA A 62 -12.31 9.13 -1.63
C ALA A 62 -12.52 8.16 -0.47
N HIS A 63 -11.44 7.67 0.12
CA HIS A 63 -11.46 6.67 1.19
C HIS A 63 -11.13 7.31 2.54
N TYR A 64 -11.97 7.01 3.54
CA TYR A 64 -11.87 7.59 4.89
C TYR A 64 -11.33 6.60 5.92
N GLY A 65 -10.97 5.40 5.52
CA GLY A 65 -10.51 4.31 6.39
C GLY A 65 -9.00 4.07 6.37
N GLU A 66 -8.19 4.97 5.77
CA GLU A 66 -6.74 4.96 5.96
C GLU A 66 -6.39 5.56 7.34
N GLU A 67 -5.13 5.60 7.71
CA GLU A 67 -4.68 6.28 8.92
C GLU A 67 -5.26 7.71 8.98
N PRO A 68 -5.71 8.18 10.16
CA PRO A 68 -6.40 9.47 10.26
C PRO A 68 -5.64 10.64 9.64
N VAL A 69 -4.32 10.63 9.75
CA VAL A 69 -3.42 11.64 9.17
C VAL A 69 -3.30 11.58 7.63
N LEU A 70 -3.77 10.50 6.99
CA LEU A 70 -3.80 10.34 5.53
C LEU A 70 -5.18 10.65 4.96
N SER A 71 -6.23 10.21 5.65
CA SER A 71 -7.63 10.44 5.25
C SER A 71 -8.09 11.86 5.53
N GLY A 72 -7.72 12.41 6.68
CA GLY A 72 -8.18 13.71 7.13
C GLY A 72 -9.69 13.88 6.99
N THR A 73 -10.13 15.10 6.68
CA THR A 73 -11.56 15.43 6.53
C THR A 73 -12.11 15.21 5.11
N ARG A 74 -11.25 15.03 4.10
CA ARG A 74 -11.65 14.95 2.68
C ARG A 74 -11.38 13.59 2.05
N GLY A 75 -10.81 12.66 2.82
CA GLY A 75 -10.44 11.32 2.40
C GLY A 75 -9.14 11.22 1.59
N ALA A 76 -8.54 10.05 1.59
CA ALA A 76 -7.47 9.67 0.69
C ALA A 76 -8.05 9.29 -0.68
N GLY A 77 -7.50 9.84 -1.76
CA GLY A 77 -7.93 9.52 -3.13
C GLY A 77 -7.38 8.17 -3.57
N ASN A 78 -7.95 7.07 -3.08
CA ASN A 78 -7.45 5.73 -3.30
C ASN A 78 -7.81 5.18 -4.67
N ILE A 79 -6.80 4.57 -5.34
CA ILE A 79 -6.93 3.81 -6.59
C ILE A 79 -6.54 2.36 -6.27
N PHE A 80 -7.52 1.45 -6.32
CA PHE A 80 -7.34 0.03 -6.03
C PHE A 80 -7.00 -0.72 -7.31
N PHE A 81 -5.76 -1.23 -7.39
CA PHE A 81 -5.32 -1.99 -8.55
C PHE A 81 -5.76 -3.46 -8.45
N GLY A 82 -6.26 -3.99 -9.58
CA GLY A 82 -6.59 -5.39 -9.72
C GLY A 82 -5.35 -6.28 -9.81
N ASN A 83 -5.51 -7.54 -9.47
CA ASN A 83 -4.41 -8.50 -9.32
C ASN A 83 -3.45 -8.16 -8.15
N CYS A 84 -2.43 -8.96 -7.96
CA CYS A 84 -1.39 -8.72 -6.95
C CYS A 84 -0.17 -9.58 -7.24
N ASN A 85 0.99 -9.14 -6.77
CA ASN A 85 2.22 -9.93 -6.78
C ASN A 85 2.37 -10.87 -5.57
N LEU A 86 1.37 -10.93 -4.67
CA LEU A 86 1.22 -11.91 -3.60
C LEU A 86 -0.04 -12.77 -3.81
N ARG A 87 -0.15 -13.87 -3.01
CA ARG A 87 -1.32 -14.77 -2.99
C ARG A 87 -1.73 -15.08 -1.55
N CYS A 88 -1.94 -14.03 -0.75
CA CYS A 88 -2.28 -14.17 0.68
C CYS A 88 -3.58 -14.98 0.86
N MET A 89 -3.54 -16.00 1.71
CA MET A 89 -4.70 -16.85 2.01
C MET A 89 -5.79 -16.08 2.75
N PHE A 90 -5.42 -15.01 3.48
CA PHE A 90 -6.30 -14.14 4.26
C PHE A 90 -6.53 -12.77 3.61
N CYS A 91 -6.33 -12.65 2.29
CA CYS A 91 -6.49 -11.36 1.61
C CYS A 91 -7.92 -10.85 1.72
N GLN A 92 -8.11 -9.68 2.33
CA GLN A 92 -9.43 -9.02 2.40
C GLN A 92 -9.89 -8.54 1.02
N ASN A 93 -8.95 -8.14 0.17
CA ASN A 93 -9.19 -7.70 -1.20
C ASN A 93 -9.11 -8.86 -2.22
N PHE A 94 -9.40 -10.11 -1.81
CA PHE A 94 -9.19 -11.28 -2.68
C PHE A 94 -10.02 -11.23 -3.97
N GLU A 95 -11.19 -10.61 -3.95
CA GLU A 95 -12.07 -10.46 -5.10
C GLU A 95 -11.37 -9.77 -6.28
N ILE A 96 -10.59 -8.72 -5.99
CA ILE A 96 -9.87 -7.96 -7.01
C ILE A 96 -8.41 -8.41 -7.16
N SER A 97 -7.78 -8.95 -6.10
CA SER A 97 -6.35 -9.30 -6.12
C SER A 97 -6.04 -10.69 -6.68
N GLN A 98 -7.01 -11.60 -6.68
CA GLN A 98 -6.80 -13.01 -7.06
C GLN A 98 -7.75 -13.52 -8.16
N ASN A 99 -8.70 -12.72 -8.62
CA ASN A 99 -9.65 -13.07 -9.68
C ASN A 99 -9.24 -12.49 -11.04
N TRP A 100 -8.02 -12.79 -11.48
CA TRP A 100 -7.37 -12.16 -12.63
C TRP A 100 -8.16 -12.22 -13.95
N LYS A 101 -9.02 -13.23 -14.15
CA LYS A 101 -9.82 -13.37 -15.36
C LYS A 101 -10.89 -12.27 -15.47
N VAL A 102 -11.56 -11.99 -14.35
CA VAL A 102 -12.56 -10.92 -14.24
C VAL A 102 -11.90 -9.55 -14.24
N GLU A 103 -10.79 -9.43 -13.50
CA GLU A 103 -10.11 -8.15 -13.36
C GLU A 103 -9.54 -7.61 -14.69
N ARG A 104 -9.20 -8.47 -15.65
CA ARG A 104 -8.74 -8.03 -16.99
C ARG A 104 -9.73 -7.15 -17.72
N GLU A 105 -11.01 -7.24 -17.46
CA GLU A 105 -12.04 -6.39 -18.05
C GLU A 105 -11.93 -4.92 -17.60
N HIS A 106 -11.13 -4.66 -16.55
CA HIS A 106 -10.87 -3.33 -16.00
C HIS A 106 -9.47 -2.80 -16.38
N GLU A 107 -8.84 -3.36 -17.42
CA GLU A 107 -7.63 -2.80 -18.01
C GLU A 107 -7.90 -1.42 -18.60
N ILE A 108 -7.06 -0.44 -18.29
CA ILE A 108 -7.17 0.93 -18.78
C ILE A 108 -5.83 1.43 -19.31
N SER A 109 -5.85 2.51 -20.09
CA SER A 109 -4.61 3.15 -20.57
C SER A 109 -3.94 4.01 -19.48
N SER A 110 -2.67 4.37 -19.71
CA SER A 110 -1.96 5.31 -18.82
C SER A 110 -2.63 6.69 -18.79
N GLU A 111 -3.23 7.11 -19.89
CA GLU A 111 -3.96 8.37 -20.04
C GLU A 111 -5.26 8.36 -19.21
N GLN A 112 -5.96 7.21 -19.19
CA GLN A 112 -7.17 7.03 -18.36
C GLN A 112 -6.81 6.99 -16.87
N LEU A 113 -5.72 6.32 -16.49
CA LEU A 113 -5.25 6.34 -15.11
C LEU A 113 -4.83 7.75 -14.66
N ALA A 114 -4.16 8.50 -15.54
CA ALA A 114 -3.85 9.92 -15.28
C ALA A 114 -5.13 10.75 -15.08
N GLN A 115 -6.18 10.49 -15.87
CA GLN A 115 -7.46 11.16 -15.75
C GLN A 115 -8.15 10.86 -14.40
N ILE A 116 -8.09 9.61 -13.93
CA ILE A 116 -8.59 9.21 -12.60
C ILE A 116 -7.88 9.99 -11.48
N MET A 117 -6.56 10.17 -11.55
CA MET A 117 -5.82 10.98 -10.57
C MET A 117 -6.32 12.43 -10.55
N ILE A 118 -6.57 13.04 -11.72
CA ILE A 118 -7.12 14.39 -11.84
C ILE A 118 -8.56 14.46 -11.31
N GLU A 119 -9.37 13.42 -11.50
CA GLU A 119 -10.73 13.37 -10.94
C GLU A 119 -10.73 13.32 -9.42
N LEU A 120 -9.85 12.51 -8.82
CA LEU A 120 -9.71 12.45 -7.36
C LEU A 120 -9.23 13.80 -6.80
N GLN A 121 -8.30 14.48 -7.48
CA GLN A 121 -7.90 15.84 -7.13
C GLN A 121 -9.09 16.81 -7.21
N LYS A 122 -9.91 16.75 -8.26
CA LYS A 122 -11.12 17.59 -8.41
C LYS A 122 -12.19 17.28 -7.35
N ARG A 123 -12.24 16.03 -6.84
CA ARG A 123 -13.07 15.65 -5.68
C ARG A 123 -12.52 16.16 -4.35
N ASN A 124 -11.41 16.93 -4.40
CA ASN A 124 -10.77 17.56 -3.26
C ASN A 124 -10.16 16.57 -2.24
N CYS A 125 -9.76 15.37 -2.68
CA CYS A 125 -9.00 14.45 -1.84
C CYS A 125 -7.69 15.07 -1.35
N HIS A 126 -7.17 14.61 -0.20
CA HIS A 126 -5.91 15.14 0.34
C HIS A 126 -4.66 14.66 -0.41
N ASN A 127 -4.74 13.51 -1.06
CA ASN A 127 -3.63 12.83 -1.72
C ASN A 127 -4.14 11.89 -2.82
N ILE A 128 -3.22 11.24 -3.54
CA ILE A 128 -3.49 10.14 -4.44
C ILE A 128 -2.89 8.87 -3.83
N GLY A 129 -3.72 7.96 -3.37
CA GLY A 129 -3.33 6.67 -2.79
C GLY A 129 -3.27 5.56 -3.85
N LEU A 130 -2.10 5.02 -4.11
CA LEU A 130 -1.89 3.89 -5.02
C LEU A 130 -1.92 2.59 -4.22
N VAL A 131 -3.04 1.85 -4.24
CA VAL A 131 -3.22 0.64 -3.42
C VAL A 131 -2.79 -0.62 -4.18
N SER A 132 -1.77 -1.31 -3.67
CA SER A 132 -1.10 -2.47 -4.31
C SER A 132 -0.53 -2.16 -5.71
N PRO A 133 0.32 -1.13 -5.86
CA PRO A 133 0.78 -0.64 -7.15
C PRO A 133 1.94 -1.45 -7.75
N THR A 134 2.64 -2.27 -6.97
CA THR A 134 3.94 -2.89 -7.26
C THR A 134 4.03 -3.50 -8.65
N HIS A 135 3.03 -4.30 -9.05
CA HIS A 135 3.04 -5.03 -10.31
C HIS A 135 2.68 -4.17 -11.53
N PHE A 136 2.19 -2.96 -11.31
CA PHE A 136 1.95 -1.94 -12.35
C PHE A 136 2.88 -0.73 -12.22
N SER A 137 3.90 -0.79 -11.35
CA SER A 137 4.78 0.34 -11.06
C SER A 137 5.34 1.02 -12.31
N ALA A 138 5.78 0.27 -13.31
CA ALA A 138 6.29 0.83 -14.56
C ALA A 138 5.27 1.70 -15.30
N THR A 139 4.03 1.23 -15.40
CA THR A 139 2.96 1.94 -16.12
C THR A 139 2.37 3.08 -15.29
N ILE A 140 2.31 2.90 -13.97
CA ILE A 140 1.87 3.94 -13.04
C ILE A 140 2.79 5.16 -13.12
N LEU A 141 4.11 4.97 -13.22
CA LEU A 141 5.07 6.07 -13.35
C LEU A 141 4.82 6.91 -14.61
N LYS A 142 4.49 6.25 -15.75
CA LYS A 142 4.04 6.94 -16.96
C LYS A 142 2.74 7.71 -16.72
N SER A 143 1.80 7.11 -16.01
CA SER A 143 0.50 7.75 -15.72
C SER A 143 0.66 8.97 -14.80
N ILE A 144 1.57 8.93 -13.82
CA ILE A 144 1.92 10.08 -12.99
C ILE A 144 2.51 11.21 -13.85
N TYR A 145 3.45 10.90 -14.76
CA TYR A 145 3.97 11.92 -15.69
C TYR A 145 2.85 12.62 -16.46
N LEU A 146 1.92 11.85 -17.04
CA LEU A 146 0.78 12.41 -17.78
C LEU A 146 -0.21 13.17 -16.89
N ALA A 147 -0.37 12.77 -15.63
CA ALA A 147 -1.23 13.47 -14.68
C ALA A 147 -0.62 14.83 -14.26
N VAL A 148 0.70 14.87 -14.04
CA VAL A 148 1.40 16.14 -13.73
C VAL A 148 1.33 17.11 -14.91
N GLU A 149 1.44 16.60 -16.14
CA GLU A 149 1.21 17.42 -17.36
C GLU A 149 -0.19 18.04 -17.40
N LYS A 150 -1.20 17.34 -16.82
CA LYS A 150 -2.59 17.80 -16.67
C LYS A 150 -2.85 18.62 -15.40
N GLY A 151 -1.83 18.91 -14.60
CA GLY A 151 -1.91 19.75 -13.40
C GLY A 151 -2.13 18.97 -12.09
N LEU A 152 -1.74 17.70 -12.00
CA LEU A 152 -1.70 17.00 -10.72
C LEU A 152 -0.74 17.71 -9.77
N SER A 153 -1.23 18.05 -8.58
CA SER A 153 -0.48 18.77 -7.54
C SER A 153 -0.70 18.21 -6.13
N LEU A 154 -1.30 17.04 -6.00
CA LEU A 154 -1.46 16.34 -4.73
C LEU A 154 -0.25 15.44 -4.42
N PRO A 155 0.10 15.24 -3.14
CA PRO A 155 1.08 14.24 -2.75
C PRO A 155 0.61 12.83 -3.14
N ILE A 156 1.56 11.95 -3.44
CA ILE A 156 1.30 10.58 -3.87
C ILE A 156 1.71 9.61 -2.76
N ILE A 157 0.77 8.72 -2.37
CA ILE A 157 0.99 7.63 -1.42
C ILE A 157 1.22 6.33 -2.21
N TYR A 158 2.29 5.61 -1.88
CA TYR A 158 2.59 4.28 -2.38
C TYR A 158 2.24 3.24 -1.31
N ASN A 159 0.98 2.75 -1.34
CA ASN A 159 0.44 1.77 -0.39
C ASN A 159 0.70 0.36 -0.94
N THR A 160 1.73 -0.30 -0.43
CA THR A 160 2.26 -1.55 -0.96
C THR A 160 2.29 -2.67 0.07
N ASN A 161 2.35 -3.90 -0.43
CA ASN A 161 2.52 -5.09 0.41
C ASN A 161 3.99 -5.35 0.82
N GLY A 162 4.91 -4.45 0.52
CA GLY A 162 6.32 -4.52 0.89
C GLY A 162 7.20 -5.40 -0.01
N TYR A 163 6.63 -6.19 -0.93
CA TYR A 163 7.39 -7.04 -1.84
C TYR A 163 7.72 -6.31 -3.15
N ASP A 164 8.57 -5.28 -3.03
CA ASP A 164 8.92 -4.34 -4.09
C ASP A 164 10.35 -4.49 -4.58
N SER A 165 10.58 -4.19 -5.85
CA SER A 165 11.92 -4.12 -6.44
C SER A 165 12.62 -2.82 -6.04
N VAL A 166 13.79 -2.92 -5.42
CA VAL A 166 14.64 -1.76 -5.08
C VAL A 166 15.00 -0.95 -6.34
N GLU A 167 15.22 -1.61 -7.48
CA GLU A 167 15.49 -0.95 -8.76
C GLU A 167 14.30 -0.07 -9.20
N MET A 168 13.09 -0.57 -9.06
CA MET A 168 11.87 0.21 -9.33
C MET A 168 11.67 1.34 -8.33
N LEU A 169 11.88 1.09 -7.03
CA LEU A 169 11.74 2.12 -5.99
C LEU A 169 12.70 3.30 -6.21
N LYS A 170 13.92 3.04 -6.69
CA LYS A 170 14.87 4.11 -7.05
C LYS A 170 14.35 5.02 -8.16
N LEU A 171 13.58 4.50 -9.13
CA LEU A 171 12.93 5.32 -10.14
C LEU A 171 11.80 6.19 -9.57
N TYR A 172 11.24 5.78 -8.43
CA TYR A 172 10.21 6.52 -7.69
C TYR A 172 10.76 7.54 -6.67
N ASN A 173 12.08 7.63 -6.49
CA ASN A 173 12.68 8.63 -5.59
C ASN A 173 12.24 10.04 -5.98
N SER A 174 11.69 10.80 -5.04
CA SER A 174 11.10 12.13 -5.25
C SER A 174 9.90 12.14 -6.22
N VAL A 175 9.31 10.98 -6.52
CA VAL A 175 7.99 10.87 -7.18
C VAL A 175 6.94 10.58 -6.13
N ILE A 176 7.24 9.68 -5.21
CA ILE A 176 6.40 9.33 -4.07
C ILE A 176 6.75 10.24 -2.90
N ASP A 177 5.73 10.82 -2.30
CA ASP A 177 5.86 11.66 -1.11
C ASP A 177 5.65 10.85 0.18
N ILE A 178 4.74 9.87 0.16
CA ILE A 178 4.43 9.03 1.32
C ILE A 178 4.54 7.56 0.95
N TYR A 179 5.36 6.81 1.68
CA TYR A 179 5.40 5.36 1.62
C TYR A 179 4.57 4.74 2.73
N LEU A 180 3.71 3.78 2.35
CA LEU A 180 2.81 3.06 3.26
C LEU A 180 2.96 1.54 3.03
N PRO A 181 4.13 0.95 3.33
CA PRO A 181 4.36 -0.47 3.13
C PRO A 181 3.77 -1.31 4.27
N ASP A 182 3.15 -2.43 3.92
CA ASP A 182 2.93 -3.51 4.86
C ASP A 182 4.23 -4.30 5.08
N LEU A 183 4.62 -4.52 6.33
CA LEU A 183 5.60 -5.53 6.69
C LEU A 183 4.85 -6.71 7.34
N LYS A 184 4.40 -7.64 6.48
CA LYS A 184 3.41 -8.67 6.85
C LYS A 184 3.96 -9.77 7.74
N TYR A 185 5.24 -10.11 7.59
CA TYR A 185 5.88 -11.25 8.26
C TYR A 185 7.31 -10.92 8.66
N GLY A 186 7.73 -11.42 9.81
CA GLY A 186 9.11 -11.37 10.31
C GLY A 186 9.97 -12.57 9.88
N ASP A 187 9.45 -13.45 9.02
CA ASP A 187 10.21 -14.56 8.44
C ASP A 187 9.70 -14.97 7.05
N ASN A 188 10.53 -15.75 6.34
CA ASN A 188 10.21 -16.21 4.99
C ASN A 188 9.29 -17.44 5.00
N GLN A 189 9.29 -18.25 6.06
CA GLN A 189 8.50 -19.49 6.11
C GLN A 189 7.00 -19.19 6.24
N SER A 190 6.63 -18.26 7.12
CA SER A 190 5.24 -17.78 7.24
C SER A 190 4.76 -17.16 5.93
N ALA A 191 5.59 -16.36 5.29
CA ALA A 191 5.28 -15.76 4.00
C ALA A 191 5.07 -16.81 2.89
N LYS A 192 5.92 -17.84 2.84
CA LYS A 192 5.77 -18.95 1.91
C LYS A 192 4.48 -19.71 2.14
N THR A 193 4.15 -19.98 3.40
CA THR A 193 2.96 -20.72 3.79
C THR A 193 1.69 -19.94 3.45
N TYR A 194 1.59 -18.69 3.90
CA TYR A 194 0.34 -17.91 3.91
C TYR A 194 0.19 -16.94 2.72
N SER A 195 1.28 -16.55 2.06
CA SER A 195 1.23 -15.65 0.89
C SER A 195 1.82 -16.23 -0.39
N LYS A 196 2.36 -17.47 -0.34
CA LYS A 196 2.98 -18.20 -1.46
C LYS A 196 4.18 -17.44 -2.06
N ILE A 197 4.98 -16.82 -1.21
CA ILE A 197 6.15 -16.03 -1.59
C ILE A 197 7.40 -16.57 -0.89
N ASP A 198 8.42 -16.89 -1.66
CA ASP A 198 9.75 -17.17 -1.14
C ASP A 198 10.48 -15.84 -0.85
N TYR A 199 11.30 -15.81 0.22
CA TYR A 199 12.17 -14.70 0.59
C TYR A 199 11.46 -13.35 0.84
N TYR A 200 10.19 -13.37 1.25
CA TYR A 200 9.41 -12.15 1.47
C TYR A 200 10.10 -11.18 2.44
N PHE A 201 10.48 -11.68 3.64
CA PHE A 201 11.04 -10.81 4.69
C PHE A 201 12.37 -10.19 4.26
N ASP A 202 13.22 -10.96 3.58
CA ASP A 202 14.51 -10.46 3.09
C ASP A 202 14.32 -9.37 2.01
N GLU A 203 13.39 -9.55 1.10
CA GLU A 203 13.12 -8.56 0.05
C GLU A 203 12.37 -7.35 0.60
N ALA A 204 11.38 -7.55 1.51
CA ALA A 204 10.66 -6.45 2.15
C ALA A 204 11.59 -5.55 2.97
N LYS A 205 12.56 -6.13 3.70
CA LYS A 205 13.59 -5.34 4.40
C LYS A 205 14.39 -4.44 3.45
N LYS A 206 14.80 -4.95 2.30
CA LYS A 206 15.53 -4.15 1.30
C LYS A 206 14.67 -3.02 0.74
N ALA A 207 13.42 -3.34 0.41
CA ALA A 207 12.46 -2.37 -0.13
C ALA A 207 12.16 -1.26 0.88
N ILE A 208 11.86 -1.61 2.14
CA ILE A 208 11.53 -0.64 3.19
C ILE A 208 12.76 0.22 3.55
N LYS A 209 13.97 -0.35 3.54
CA LYS A 209 15.21 0.46 3.69
C LYS A 209 15.35 1.49 2.58
N GLU A 210 15.05 1.12 1.33
CA GLU A 210 15.08 2.08 0.22
C GLU A 210 14.02 3.17 0.41
N MET A 211 12.78 2.82 0.81
CA MET A 211 11.72 3.79 1.11
C MET A 211 12.15 4.74 2.24
N PHE A 212 12.72 4.21 3.32
CA PHE A 212 13.27 4.98 4.44
C PHE A 212 14.38 5.94 3.98
N ASN A 213 15.30 5.50 3.13
CA ASN A 213 16.36 6.34 2.58
C ASN A 213 15.82 7.51 1.76
N GLN A 214 14.64 7.35 1.13
CA GLN A 214 14.03 8.38 0.28
C GLN A 214 13.26 9.44 1.07
N VAL A 215 12.58 9.05 2.16
CA VAL A 215 11.66 9.97 2.87
C VAL A 215 11.98 10.17 4.35
N GLY A 216 12.87 9.34 4.94
CA GLY A 216 13.23 9.40 6.36
C GLY A 216 12.19 8.80 7.30
N ASP A 217 12.30 9.11 8.60
CA ASP A 217 11.42 8.67 9.70
C ASP A 217 10.50 9.77 10.23
N GLU A 218 10.72 11.01 9.81
CA GLU A 218 9.86 12.14 10.19
C GLU A 218 8.65 12.25 9.26
N LEU A 219 7.49 12.52 9.83
CA LEU A 219 6.28 12.85 9.09
C LEU A 219 6.19 14.37 8.91
N VAL A 220 6.09 14.82 7.67
CA VAL A 220 5.85 16.23 7.33
C VAL A 220 4.36 16.45 7.16
N TYR A 221 3.85 17.49 7.81
CA TYR A 221 2.43 17.83 7.80
C TYR A 221 2.14 19.12 7.02
N ASP A 222 0.98 19.16 6.36
CA ASP A 222 0.33 20.38 5.87
C ASP A 222 -1.06 20.47 6.52
N GLY A 223 -1.18 21.32 7.54
CA GLY A 223 -2.30 21.28 8.49
C GLY A 223 -2.30 19.96 9.29
N ASP A 224 -3.43 19.26 9.27
CA ASP A 224 -3.63 18.02 10.05
C ASP A 224 -3.31 16.73 9.24
N VAL A 225 -2.88 16.86 7.98
CA VAL A 225 -2.59 15.72 7.11
C VAL A 225 -1.10 15.58 6.80
N VAL A 226 -0.65 14.33 6.75
CA VAL A 226 0.71 14.00 6.33
C VAL A 226 0.84 14.21 4.82
N VAL A 227 1.91 14.88 4.42
CA VAL A 227 2.24 15.14 3.02
C VAL A 227 3.57 14.52 2.60
N ARG A 228 4.40 14.04 3.54
CA ARG A 228 5.63 13.31 3.27
C ARG A 228 6.01 12.42 4.45
N GLY A 229 6.56 11.24 4.19
CA GLY A 229 7.16 10.36 5.20
C GLY A 229 6.92 8.87 4.97
N LEU A 230 7.28 8.07 5.97
CA LEU A 230 7.14 6.61 5.98
C LEU A 230 6.25 6.17 7.15
N ILE A 231 5.21 5.40 6.85
CA ILE A 231 4.38 4.72 7.84
C ILE A 231 4.40 3.23 7.53
N ILE A 232 4.95 2.41 8.42
CA ILE A 232 5.00 0.95 8.24
C ILE A 232 3.76 0.34 8.85
N ARG A 233 2.99 -0.40 8.06
CA ARG A 233 1.85 -1.18 8.51
C ARG A 233 2.25 -2.58 8.93
N HIS A 234 1.74 -3.04 10.06
CA HIS A 234 1.90 -4.42 10.51
C HIS A 234 0.58 -5.02 10.96
N LEU A 235 0.08 -6.00 10.20
CA LEU A 235 -1.13 -6.75 10.54
C LEU A 235 -0.76 -7.90 11.48
N VAL A 236 -1.31 -7.88 12.68
CA VAL A 236 -1.13 -8.99 13.63
C VAL A 236 -1.94 -10.20 13.16
N LEU A 237 -1.30 -11.35 13.13
CA LEU A 237 -1.93 -12.62 12.75
C LEU A 237 -2.14 -13.51 13.98
N PRO A 238 -3.23 -14.34 14.00
CA PRO A 238 -3.45 -15.30 15.05
C PRO A 238 -2.23 -16.22 15.26
N ASN A 239 -2.06 -16.69 16.49
CA ASN A 239 -1.00 -17.62 16.87
C ASN A 239 0.45 -17.10 16.65
N GLY A 240 0.63 -15.77 16.58
CA GLY A 240 1.94 -15.15 16.37
C GLY A 240 2.55 -15.39 15.00
N LEU A 241 1.78 -15.82 14.02
CA LEU A 241 2.26 -16.24 12.68
C LEU A 241 2.83 -15.08 11.84
N ALA A 242 2.61 -13.84 12.25
CA ALA A 242 3.27 -12.69 11.65
C ALA A 242 4.74 -12.53 12.08
N GLU A 243 5.19 -13.27 13.14
CA GLU A 243 6.56 -13.12 13.70
C GLU A 243 6.88 -11.66 14.06
N SER A 244 5.93 -10.99 14.74
CA SER A 244 5.96 -9.55 15.02
C SER A 244 7.23 -9.09 15.74
N GLU A 245 7.81 -9.91 16.62
CA GLU A 245 9.05 -9.58 17.31
C GLU A 245 10.21 -9.34 16.34
N LYS A 246 10.34 -10.16 15.28
CA LYS A 246 11.38 -9.98 14.26
C LYS A 246 11.13 -8.74 13.40
N VAL A 247 9.84 -8.41 13.16
CA VAL A 247 9.44 -7.17 12.47
C VAL A 247 9.89 -5.96 13.27
N PHE A 248 9.54 -5.88 14.56
CA PHE A 248 9.88 -4.74 15.41
C PHE A 248 11.39 -4.63 15.65
N LYS A 249 12.07 -5.76 15.80
CA LYS A 249 13.52 -5.78 15.88
C LYS A 249 14.16 -5.16 14.64
N PHE A 250 13.74 -5.53 13.44
CA PHE A 250 14.22 -4.96 12.19
C PHE A 250 13.99 -3.45 12.14
N ILE A 251 12.78 -2.98 12.47
CA ILE A 251 12.47 -1.55 12.45
C ILE A 251 13.36 -0.79 13.43
N ALA A 252 13.48 -1.26 14.68
CA ALA A 252 14.22 -0.56 15.72
C ALA A 252 15.75 -0.57 15.52
N GLU A 253 16.30 -1.66 14.98
CA GLU A 253 17.76 -1.86 14.89
C GLU A 253 18.33 -1.51 13.50
N GLU A 254 17.53 -1.66 12.42
CA GLU A 254 18.02 -1.49 11.05
C GLU A 254 17.44 -0.28 10.33
N LEU A 255 16.40 0.38 10.88
CA LEU A 255 15.84 1.64 10.38
C LEU A 255 15.97 2.74 11.44
N SER A 256 14.92 2.99 12.22
CA SER A 256 14.89 3.98 13.29
C SER A 256 13.76 3.68 14.28
N ARG A 257 13.97 3.98 15.57
CA ARG A 257 12.91 3.94 16.58
C ARG A 257 11.88 5.07 16.43
N HIS A 258 12.17 6.05 15.58
CA HIS A 258 11.24 7.16 15.30
C HIS A 258 10.29 6.87 14.15
N VAL A 259 10.46 5.77 13.41
CA VAL A 259 9.52 5.35 12.36
C VAL A 259 8.12 5.18 12.91
N HIS A 260 7.14 5.66 12.17
CA HIS A 260 5.73 5.52 12.54
C HIS A 260 5.20 4.14 12.12
N ILE A 261 4.54 3.46 13.05
CA ILE A 261 3.96 2.13 12.85
C ILE A 261 2.44 2.23 12.94
N SER A 262 1.73 1.69 11.96
CA SER A 262 0.31 1.41 12.06
C SER A 262 0.13 -0.07 12.41
N LEU A 263 -0.09 -0.35 13.70
CA LEU A 263 -0.33 -1.70 14.19
C LEU A 263 -1.80 -2.06 14.02
N MET A 264 -2.07 -3.05 13.17
CA MET A 264 -3.43 -3.39 12.76
C MET A 264 -3.94 -4.66 13.45
N SER A 265 -5.11 -4.55 14.11
CA SER A 265 -5.87 -5.65 14.72
C SER A 265 -6.94 -6.25 13.79
N GLN A 266 -7.17 -5.62 12.64
CA GLN A 266 -8.29 -5.90 11.72
C GLN A 266 -8.22 -7.24 10.99
N TYR A 267 -7.44 -8.22 11.50
CA TYR A 267 -7.39 -9.53 10.88
C TYR A 267 -8.75 -10.21 10.89
N TYR A 268 -9.17 -10.68 9.71
CA TYR A 268 -10.37 -11.48 9.53
C TYR A 268 -10.03 -12.69 8.63
N PRO A 269 -10.56 -13.91 8.92
CA PRO A 269 -10.27 -15.12 8.15
C PRO A 269 -10.99 -15.12 6.78
N SER A 270 -10.65 -14.15 5.92
CA SER A 270 -11.16 -14.02 4.56
C SER A 270 -10.54 -15.03 3.60
N ASN A 271 -11.11 -15.17 2.40
CA ASN A 271 -10.62 -15.98 1.29
C ASN A 271 -10.40 -17.44 1.72
N LYS A 272 -9.18 -17.95 1.65
CA LYS A 272 -8.81 -19.34 1.97
C LYS A 272 -8.43 -19.56 3.43
N ALA A 273 -8.37 -18.50 4.23
CA ALA A 273 -8.00 -18.58 5.64
C ALA A 273 -8.99 -19.42 6.47
N SER A 274 -10.27 -19.45 6.09
CA SER A 274 -11.30 -20.28 6.72
C SER A 274 -10.98 -21.79 6.68
N ASN A 275 -10.12 -22.21 5.76
CA ASN A 275 -9.75 -23.63 5.58
C ASN A 275 -8.46 -24.02 6.36
N ASP A 276 -7.83 -23.09 7.08
CA ASP A 276 -6.59 -23.36 7.82
C ASP A 276 -6.81 -23.11 9.31
N ILE A 277 -6.67 -24.17 10.12
CA ILE A 277 -6.97 -24.18 11.56
C ILE A 277 -6.16 -23.14 12.36
N LEU A 278 -5.02 -22.70 11.86
CA LEU A 278 -4.16 -21.73 12.55
C LEU A 278 -4.61 -20.28 12.32
N ILE A 279 -5.36 -20.03 11.23
CA ILE A 279 -5.76 -18.68 10.82
C ILE A 279 -7.26 -18.57 10.53
N ASN A 280 -8.09 -19.56 10.85
CA ASN A 280 -9.54 -19.56 10.54
C ASN A 280 -10.41 -18.83 11.59
N ARG A 281 -9.82 -18.03 12.44
CA ARG A 281 -10.50 -17.25 13.47
C ARG A 281 -9.98 -15.80 13.50
N PRO A 282 -10.76 -14.86 14.02
CA PRO A 282 -10.26 -13.53 14.34
C PRO A 282 -9.10 -13.54 15.35
N LEU A 283 -8.39 -12.45 15.44
CA LEU A 283 -7.35 -12.21 16.44
C LEU A 283 -7.98 -12.20 17.85
N ARG A 284 -7.28 -12.78 18.82
CA ARG A 284 -7.64 -12.65 20.25
C ARG A 284 -7.02 -11.37 20.82
N GLU A 285 -7.72 -10.72 21.73
CA GLU A 285 -7.23 -9.53 22.41
C GLU A 285 -5.85 -9.76 23.04
N SER A 286 -5.66 -10.87 23.77
CA SER A 286 -4.38 -11.21 24.38
C SER A 286 -3.22 -11.43 23.39
N GLU A 287 -3.49 -11.79 22.13
CA GLU A 287 -2.48 -11.90 21.07
C GLU A 287 -2.07 -10.49 20.60
N TYR A 288 -3.03 -9.58 20.55
CA TYR A 288 -2.79 -8.19 20.17
C TYR A 288 -2.05 -7.42 21.27
N GLU A 289 -2.50 -7.52 22.52
CA GLU A 289 -1.84 -6.93 23.69
C GLU A 289 -0.37 -7.36 23.79
N LYS A 290 -0.10 -8.66 23.67
CA LYS A 290 1.27 -9.18 23.63
C LYS A 290 2.09 -8.58 22.50
N THR A 291 1.47 -8.28 21.36
CA THR A 291 2.17 -7.65 20.22
C THR A 291 2.47 -6.19 20.51
N ILE A 292 1.58 -5.47 21.23
CA ILE A 292 1.82 -4.10 21.71
C ILE A 292 3.00 -4.09 22.69
N GLU A 293 3.03 -5.02 23.67
CA GLU A 293 4.15 -5.15 24.61
C GLU A 293 5.49 -5.39 23.89
N LEU A 294 5.50 -6.19 22.84
CA LEU A 294 6.70 -6.40 22.01
C LEU A 294 7.13 -5.12 21.29
N MET A 295 6.19 -4.34 20.76
CA MET A 295 6.47 -3.07 20.10
C MET A 295 7.11 -2.08 21.09
N GLU A 296 6.56 -1.97 22.30
CA GLU A 296 7.09 -1.13 23.39
C GLU A 296 8.49 -1.60 23.87
N LYS A 297 8.70 -2.92 23.99
CA LYS A 297 10.00 -3.52 24.34
C LYS A 297 11.12 -3.05 23.40
N TYR A 298 10.82 -2.86 22.11
CA TYR A 298 11.77 -2.35 21.13
C TYR A 298 11.84 -0.81 21.08
N GLY A 299 11.08 -0.10 21.92
CA GLY A 299 11.08 1.36 21.99
C GLY A 299 10.41 2.04 20.78
N LEU A 300 9.42 1.39 20.20
CA LEU A 300 8.67 1.87 19.04
C LEU A 300 7.34 2.48 19.54
N TYR A 301 7.32 3.80 19.75
CA TYR A 301 6.18 4.50 20.36
C TYR A 301 5.44 5.42 19.39
N ASN A 302 5.94 5.61 18.17
CA ASN A 302 5.33 6.49 17.19
C ASN A 302 4.33 5.72 16.31
N GLY A 303 3.15 6.30 16.07
CA GLY A 303 2.17 5.75 15.15
C GLY A 303 0.80 5.50 15.79
N TRP A 304 0.12 4.48 15.32
CA TRP A 304 -1.29 4.19 15.67
C TRP A 304 -1.44 2.72 16.05
N ILE A 305 -2.22 2.50 17.10
CA ILE A 305 -2.67 1.20 17.55
C ILE A 305 -4.18 1.14 17.25
N GLN A 306 -4.58 0.22 16.39
CA GLN A 306 -5.97 0.04 16.01
C GLN A 306 -6.76 -0.65 17.13
N GLU A 307 -8.01 -0.26 17.35
CA GLU A 307 -8.89 -0.93 18.33
C GLU A 307 -9.22 -2.36 17.88
N VAL A 308 -9.38 -3.29 18.83
CA VAL A 308 -9.55 -4.75 18.54
C VAL A 308 -10.86 -5.03 17.79
N GLU A 309 -11.90 -4.23 18.00
CA GLU A 309 -13.23 -4.40 17.41
C GLU A 309 -13.27 -4.06 15.89
N SER A 310 -12.19 -3.58 15.32
CA SER A 310 -12.13 -3.10 13.94
C SER A 310 -12.15 -4.20 12.86
N SER A 311 -12.12 -5.49 13.24
CA SER A 311 -12.04 -6.62 12.29
C SER A 311 -13.24 -6.73 11.32
N GLU A 312 -14.42 -6.20 11.68
CA GLU A 312 -15.61 -6.22 10.84
C GLU A 312 -15.79 -4.93 10.01
N SER A 313 -15.23 -3.81 10.47
CA SER A 313 -15.48 -2.47 9.92
C SER A 313 -14.70 -2.15 8.63
N TYR A 314 -13.58 -2.84 8.36
CA TYR A 314 -12.65 -2.50 7.28
C TYR A 314 -12.72 -3.42 6.06
N ARG A 315 -13.84 -4.15 5.87
CA ARG A 315 -13.97 -5.07 4.74
C ARG A 315 -14.57 -4.38 3.51
N PRO A 316 -13.89 -4.42 2.37
CA PRO A 316 -14.48 -3.98 1.11
C PRO A 316 -15.38 -5.06 0.49
N TYR A 317 -16.38 -4.62 -0.27
CA TYR A 317 -17.32 -5.46 -1.01
C TYR A 317 -17.25 -5.12 -2.51
N PHE A 318 -16.10 -5.39 -3.15
CA PHE A 318 -15.86 -5.03 -4.56
C PHE A 318 -16.77 -5.77 -5.54
N SER A 319 -17.22 -6.97 -5.22
CA SER A 319 -18.17 -7.73 -6.05
C SER A 319 -19.57 -7.12 -6.07
N GLU A 320 -19.95 -6.37 -5.02
CA GLU A 320 -21.25 -5.75 -4.91
C GLU A 320 -21.26 -4.31 -5.44
N ASP A 321 -20.23 -3.52 -5.11
CA ASP A 321 -20.14 -2.12 -5.49
C ASP A 321 -18.66 -1.69 -5.67
N ARG A 322 -18.23 -1.53 -6.92
CA ARG A 322 -16.89 -1.07 -7.24
C ARG A 322 -16.71 0.44 -7.10
N VAL A 323 -17.80 1.19 -7.12
CA VAL A 323 -17.74 2.66 -6.99
C VAL A 323 -17.61 3.05 -5.53
N ASN A 324 -18.24 2.30 -4.63
CA ASN A 324 -18.22 2.56 -3.19
C ASN A 324 -18.11 1.23 -2.41
N PRO A 325 -16.95 0.56 -2.47
CA PRO A 325 -16.79 -0.76 -1.88
C PRO A 325 -16.80 -0.77 -0.34
N PHE A 326 -16.67 0.40 0.31
CA PHE A 326 -16.64 0.55 1.78
C PHE A 326 -17.93 1.20 2.27
N LYS A 327 -19.00 0.42 2.39
CA LYS A 327 -20.36 0.92 2.71
C LYS A 327 -20.49 1.52 4.12
N ASP A 328 -19.72 1.04 5.08
CA ASP A 328 -19.91 1.34 6.50
C ASP A 328 -19.30 2.68 6.96
N TYR A 329 -18.45 3.31 6.16
CA TYR A 329 -17.80 4.58 6.51
C TYR A 329 -18.68 5.83 6.35
N LYS A 330 -19.86 5.73 5.74
CA LYS A 330 -20.77 6.88 5.58
C LYS A 330 -21.53 7.26 6.86
N SER A 331 -21.58 6.39 7.87
CA SER A 331 -22.40 6.61 9.08
C SER A 331 -21.66 7.18 10.28
N SER A 332 -20.32 7.21 10.28
CA SER A 332 -19.52 7.68 11.42
C SER A 332 -19.04 9.15 11.34
N SER A 333 -19.52 9.94 10.39
CA SER A 333 -19.16 11.37 10.30
C SER A 333 -19.82 12.28 11.36
N SER A 334 -20.33 11.73 12.46
CA SER A 334 -21.02 12.51 13.49
C SER A 334 -20.65 12.15 14.94
N SER A 335 -19.36 11.89 15.24
CA SER A 335 -18.90 12.05 16.63
C SER A 335 -17.37 11.96 16.72
N PHE A 336 -16.71 13.12 16.58
CA PHE A 336 -15.41 13.29 17.23
C PHE A 336 -15.64 13.33 18.74
N PRO A 337 -14.88 12.58 19.57
CA PRO A 337 -14.87 12.83 20.99
C PRO A 337 -14.38 14.27 21.20
N LYS A 338 -15.18 15.11 21.84
CA LYS A 338 -14.71 16.39 22.33
C LYS A 338 -13.62 16.10 23.36
N GLU A 339 -12.44 16.66 23.13
CA GLU A 339 -11.37 16.68 24.14
C GLU A 339 -11.96 17.14 25.47
N GLY A 340 -11.83 16.29 26.47
CA GLY A 340 -12.16 16.60 27.85
C GLY A 340 -11.10 17.53 28.42
N THR A 341 -11.55 18.64 28.95
CA THR A 341 -10.86 19.64 29.76
C THR A 341 -9.92 19.05 30.81
#